data_e4aab67b8b0be1b1a3b8c67b5b113627
#
_entry.id   e4aab67b8b0be1b1a3b8c67b5b113627
#
_cell.length_a   1.000
_cell.length_b   1.000
_cell.length_c   1.000
_cell.angle_alpha   90.00
_cell.angle_beta   90.00
_cell.angle_gamma   90.00
#
_symmetry.space_group_name_H-M   'P 1'
#
loop_
_entity.id
_entity.type
_entity.pdbx_description
1 polymer ?
#
loop_
_entity_poly.entity_id
_entity_poly.type
_entity_poly.pdbx_seq_one_letter_code
_entity_poly.pdbx_strand_id
1 'polypeptide(L)'
;MYFNQISVDGMGCLSYVIGCPRAKAMAVVDPKRDVQDYLTIAREVGMQITHVFNTHLHADHVSGDQELQLATGADIYIHESVPVEYRHKALKEGDTFELGAAKIEVLHTPGHTPNSISLLVTDKARSGEPQMLLTGDLLFVGDIGRLDLPGAEILDEQVENLYQSLYVKLADYPDHLEIFPAHGEGSLCGRGMSAKKSSTLGYERRANPMLGFPSFEVFKAEVMSAFPVRPKSFSHIIQTNLRGAATLDACPIDKSLTPKQFEEMMADGAVIIDARDSAAFGGFHIPSSINIGFEKQLANWVGMVVNPNAEIILVVEIVEFLGRLEISHELGGGVRQLSQRVQPTQFFNGVFPLHVVDDLEVWLGWLIIADVSVAGPPHRPDGVVSF
;
A
#
# COMPACT_ATOMS: atom_id res chain seq x y z
N MET A 1 24.08 8.46 -8.32
CA MET A 1 23.07 7.79 -7.46
C MET A 1 22.03 7.10 -8.35
N TYR A 2 21.46 6.00 -7.94
CA TYR A 2 20.25 5.38 -8.50
C TYR A 2 19.06 5.79 -7.64
N PHE A 3 17.95 6.13 -8.27
CA PHE A 3 16.69 6.46 -7.59
C PHE A 3 15.52 5.94 -8.42
N ASN A 4 14.58 5.27 -7.79
CA ASN A 4 13.36 4.82 -8.43
C ASN A 4 12.18 4.94 -7.47
N GLN A 5 11.05 5.43 -7.97
CA GLN A 5 9.77 5.51 -7.25
C GLN A 5 8.85 4.40 -7.75
N ILE A 6 8.33 3.61 -6.83
CA ILE A 6 7.42 2.50 -7.11
C ILE A 6 6.05 2.87 -6.56
N SER A 7 5.02 2.72 -7.37
CA SER A 7 3.64 3.00 -6.97
C SER A 7 2.90 1.71 -6.72
N VAL A 8 2.08 1.70 -5.68
CA VAL A 8 1.11 0.63 -5.43
C VAL A 8 -0.23 1.11 -5.95
N ASP A 9 -0.68 0.53 -7.05
CA ASP A 9 -1.95 0.88 -7.67
C ASP A 9 -3.12 0.59 -6.72
N GLY A 10 -4.01 1.57 -6.59
CA GLY A 10 -5.23 1.45 -5.81
C GLY A 10 -5.15 1.91 -4.36
N MET A 11 -3.99 1.80 -3.73
CA MET A 11 -3.81 2.26 -2.34
C MET A 11 -3.19 3.65 -2.26
N GLY A 12 -2.63 4.14 -3.37
CA GLY A 12 -1.94 5.42 -3.42
C GLY A 12 -0.58 5.40 -2.73
N CYS A 13 -0.08 4.23 -2.30
CA CYS A 13 1.22 4.12 -1.64
C CYS A 13 2.37 4.33 -2.63
N LEU A 14 3.41 4.98 -2.16
CA LEU A 14 4.65 5.25 -2.88
C LEU A 14 5.84 4.75 -2.08
N SER A 15 6.64 3.92 -2.70
CA SER A 15 7.83 3.33 -2.13
C SER A 15 9.06 3.72 -2.97
N TYR A 16 10.24 3.66 -2.39
CA TYR A 16 11.45 4.19 -3.02
C TYR A 16 12.60 3.23 -2.97
N VAL A 17 13.40 3.24 -4.04
CA VAL A 17 14.69 2.57 -4.10
C VAL A 17 15.77 3.61 -4.30
N ILE A 18 16.75 3.64 -3.37
CA ILE A 18 17.88 4.57 -3.38
C ILE A 18 19.16 3.76 -3.36
N GLY A 19 20.10 4.00 -4.27
CA GLY A 19 21.32 3.21 -4.28
C GLY A 19 22.47 3.82 -5.05
N CYS A 20 23.60 3.14 -4.99
CA CYS A 20 24.81 3.50 -5.73
C CYS A 20 25.33 2.29 -6.53
N PRO A 21 25.27 2.30 -7.87
CA PRO A 21 25.77 1.21 -8.70
C PRO A 21 27.25 0.89 -8.48
N ARG A 22 28.09 1.89 -8.15
CA ARG A 22 29.50 1.68 -7.84
C ARG A 22 29.72 0.93 -6.54
N ALA A 23 28.92 1.24 -5.52
CA ALA A 23 28.97 0.55 -4.22
C ALA A 23 28.20 -0.77 -4.23
N LYS A 24 27.40 -1.02 -5.29
CA LYS A 24 26.50 -2.18 -5.42
C LYS A 24 25.55 -2.35 -4.23
N ALA A 25 25.17 -1.26 -3.59
CA ALA A 25 24.30 -1.23 -2.43
C ALA A 25 23.10 -0.33 -2.68
N MET A 26 21.94 -0.76 -2.19
CA MET A 26 20.68 -0.02 -2.27
C MET A 26 19.87 -0.14 -0.99
N ALA A 27 19.06 0.86 -0.74
CA ALA A 27 18.03 0.90 0.28
C ALA A 27 16.64 0.86 -0.37
N VAL A 28 15.69 0.27 0.33
CA VAL A 28 14.26 0.37 0.02
C VAL A 28 13.59 1.16 1.14
N VAL A 29 12.71 2.08 0.79
CA VAL A 29 11.95 2.91 1.74
C VAL A 29 10.47 2.62 1.57
N ASP A 30 9.79 2.36 2.68
CA ASP A 30 8.36 2.04 2.78
C ASP A 30 7.94 0.93 1.79
N PRO A 31 8.50 -0.28 1.94
CA PRO A 31 8.25 -1.36 0.99
C PRO A 31 6.81 -1.85 1.07
N LYS A 32 6.17 -2.02 -0.10
CA LYS A 32 4.92 -2.75 -0.20
C LYS A 32 5.12 -4.22 0.17
N ARG A 33 4.03 -4.91 0.54
CA ARG A 33 4.05 -6.30 0.99
C ARG A 33 4.62 -7.28 -0.06
N ASP A 34 4.24 -7.14 -1.33
CA ASP A 34 4.87 -7.87 -2.42
C ASP A 34 6.21 -7.23 -2.80
N VAL A 35 7.29 -7.93 -2.46
CA VAL A 35 8.66 -7.42 -2.62
C VAL A 35 9.30 -7.76 -3.97
N GLN A 36 8.61 -8.43 -4.88
CA GLN A 36 9.20 -8.93 -6.12
C GLN A 36 9.74 -7.82 -7.02
N ASP A 37 9.11 -6.65 -7.05
CA ASP A 37 9.60 -5.50 -7.81
C ASP A 37 10.99 -5.06 -7.32
N TYR A 38 11.19 -4.97 -6.01
CA TYR A 38 12.49 -4.57 -5.43
C TYR A 38 13.57 -5.60 -5.73
N LEU A 39 13.25 -6.89 -5.62
CA LEU A 39 14.18 -7.98 -5.94
C LEU A 39 14.53 -8.01 -7.43
N THR A 40 13.58 -7.69 -8.28
CA THR A 40 13.78 -7.60 -9.74
C THR A 40 14.67 -6.40 -10.07
N ILE A 41 14.37 -5.21 -9.55
CA ILE A 41 15.20 -4.01 -9.71
C ILE A 41 16.62 -4.30 -9.24
N ALA A 42 16.80 -4.90 -8.05
CA ALA A 42 18.11 -5.20 -7.50
C ALA A 42 18.95 -6.08 -8.45
N ARG A 43 18.32 -7.11 -9.05
CA ARG A 43 18.96 -8.00 -10.04
C ARG A 43 19.30 -7.27 -11.33
N GLU A 44 18.40 -6.46 -11.88
CA GLU A 44 18.58 -5.75 -13.15
C GLU A 44 19.68 -4.70 -13.06
N VAL A 45 19.76 -3.97 -11.95
CA VAL A 45 20.79 -2.94 -11.76
C VAL A 45 22.08 -3.48 -11.12
N GLY A 46 22.12 -4.76 -10.76
CA GLY A 46 23.28 -5.42 -10.17
C GLY A 46 23.68 -4.87 -8.80
N MET A 47 22.69 -4.48 -7.97
CA MET A 47 22.88 -4.01 -6.60
C MET A 47 22.27 -4.97 -5.59
N GLN A 48 22.72 -4.90 -4.34
CA GLN A 48 22.19 -5.66 -3.22
C GLN A 48 21.32 -4.75 -2.35
N ILE A 49 20.16 -5.20 -1.94
CA ILE A 49 19.34 -4.54 -0.93
C ILE A 49 20.01 -4.78 0.42
N THR A 50 20.46 -3.72 1.07
CA THR A 50 21.20 -3.77 2.33
C THR A 50 20.49 -3.06 3.46
N HIS A 51 19.57 -2.14 3.14
CA HIS A 51 18.81 -1.34 4.09
C HIS A 51 17.35 -1.31 3.68
N VAL A 52 16.47 -1.41 4.68
CA VAL A 52 15.02 -1.23 4.54
C VAL A 52 14.59 -0.19 5.57
N PHE A 53 14.05 0.92 5.13
CA PHE A 53 13.57 1.99 6.01
C PHE A 53 12.05 2.04 6.01
N ASN A 54 11.45 2.11 7.19
CA ASN A 54 10.06 2.52 7.35
C ASN A 54 10.04 3.96 7.87
N THR A 55 9.40 4.87 7.13
CA THR A 55 9.28 6.28 7.54
C THR A 55 8.42 6.46 8.77
N HIS A 56 7.48 5.57 8.99
CA HIS A 56 6.59 5.53 10.15
C HIS A 56 6.01 4.13 10.32
N LEU A 57 5.24 3.91 11.38
CA LEU A 57 4.45 2.71 11.55
C LEU A 57 3.19 2.82 10.67
N HIS A 58 3.18 2.11 9.54
CA HIS A 58 2.08 2.14 8.57
C HIS A 58 0.77 1.61 9.15
N ALA A 59 -0.32 2.28 8.83
CA ALA A 59 -1.68 1.89 9.23
C ALA A 59 -2.53 1.41 8.05
N ASP A 60 -2.13 1.70 6.84
CA ASP A 60 -2.85 1.49 5.59
C ASP A 60 -2.42 0.24 4.84
N HIS A 61 -1.18 -0.21 5.03
CA HIS A 61 -0.66 -1.45 4.44
C HIS A 61 0.30 -2.20 5.38
N VAL A 62 0.42 -3.49 5.18
CA VAL A 62 1.43 -4.32 5.85
C VAL A 62 2.76 -4.13 5.14
N SER A 63 3.80 -3.75 5.89
CA SER A 63 5.14 -3.54 5.33
C SER A 63 5.75 -4.83 4.79
N GLY A 64 6.45 -4.74 3.66
CA GLY A 64 7.28 -5.80 3.10
C GLY A 64 8.69 -5.89 3.70
N ASP A 65 8.95 -5.20 4.80
CA ASP A 65 10.27 -5.09 5.41
C ASP A 65 10.84 -6.45 5.82
N GLN A 66 10.05 -7.32 6.45
CA GLN A 66 10.48 -8.64 6.87
C GLN A 66 10.67 -9.61 5.71
N GLU A 67 9.85 -9.50 4.66
CA GLU A 67 10.05 -10.25 3.41
C GLU A 67 11.40 -9.87 2.77
N LEU A 68 11.70 -8.57 2.69
CA LEU A 68 12.99 -8.11 2.20
C LEU A 68 14.15 -8.57 3.08
N GLN A 69 14.00 -8.49 4.41
CA GLN A 69 15.02 -9.00 5.33
C GLN A 69 15.26 -10.50 5.12
N LEU A 70 14.20 -11.30 5.00
CA LEU A 70 14.31 -12.74 4.77
C LEU A 70 14.98 -13.04 3.42
N ALA A 71 14.57 -12.35 2.36
CA ALA A 71 15.06 -12.60 1.00
C ALA A 71 16.49 -12.13 0.75
N THR A 72 16.94 -11.07 1.45
CA THR A 72 18.20 -10.37 1.12
C THR A 72 19.20 -10.29 2.28
N GLY A 73 18.75 -10.51 3.51
CA GLY A 73 19.54 -10.28 4.72
C GLY A 73 19.67 -8.79 5.08
N ALA A 74 18.90 -7.90 4.45
CA ALA A 74 18.93 -6.47 4.73
C ALA A 74 18.54 -6.16 6.18
N ASP A 75 19.13 -5.11 6.75
CA ASP A 75 18.72 -4.59 8.05
C ASP A 75 17.46 -3.72 7.90
N ILE A 76 16.49 -3.92 8.78
CA ILE A 76 15.29 -3.09 8.89
C ILE A 76 15.58 -1.92 9.84
N TYR A 77 15.18 -0.72 9.43
CA TYR A 77 15.35 0.52 10.18
C TYR A 77 14.01 1.20 10.39
N ILE A 78 13.70 1.54 11.64
CA ILE A 78 12.50 2.29 12.05
C ILE A 78 12.84 3.17 13.25
N HIS A 79 12.10 4.26 13.46
CA HIS A 79 12.36 5.19 14.57
C HIS A 79 12.34 4.51 15.94
N GLU A 80 13.26 4.89 16.83
CA GLU A 80 13.49 4.24 18.13
C GLU A 80 12.26 4.19 19.06
N SER A 81 11.29 5.08 18.86
CA SER A 81 10.07 5.10 19.67
C SER A 81 9.00 4.11 19.21
N VAL A 82 9.19 3.40 18.09
CA VAL A 82 8.23 2.38 17.65
C VAL A 82 8.50 1.07 18.38
N PRO A 83 7.55 0.53 19.15
CA PRO A 83 7.76 -0.66 19.95
C PRO A 83 7.52 -1.95 19.13
N VAL A 84 8.21 -2.10 17.98
CA VAL A 84 8.10 -3.32 17.17
C VAL A 84 8.71 -4.52 17.88
N GLU A 85 8.12 -5.70 17.72
CA GLU A 85 8.49 -6.94 18.42
C GLU A 85 9.53 -7.77 17.65
N TYR A 86 9.92 -7.36 16.44
CA TYR A 86 10.87 -8.06 15.59
C TYR A 86 12.25 -7.39 15.56
N ARG A 87 13.23 -8.10 15.01
CA ARG A 87 14.61 -7.60 14.91
C ARG A 87 14.70 -6.41 13.94
N HIS A 88 15.10 -5.28 14.46
CA HIS A 88 15.30 -4.03 13.74
C HIS A 88 16.50 -3.25 14.28
N LYS A 89 16.84 -2.16 13.60
CA LYS A 89 17.77 -1.13 14.06
C LYS A 89 17.02 0.17 14.29
N ALA A 90 17.16 0.72 15.48
CA ALA A 90 16.52 1.97 15.86
C ALA A 90 17.15 3.16 15.14
N LEU A 91 16.29 4.06 14.64
CA LEU A 91 16.68 5.33 14.02
C LEU A 91 16.47 6.50 14.98
N LYS A 92 17.35 7.49 14.85
CA LYS A 92 17.30 8.76 15.59
C LYS A 92 17.50 9.93 14.65
N GLU A 93 17.08 11.12 15.12
CA GLU A 93 17.40 12.39 14.47
C GLU A 93 18.89 12.48 14.17
N GLY A 94 19.24 12.83 12.94
CA GLY A 94 20.61 13.05 12.50
C GLY A 94 21.41 11.78 12.15
N ASP A 95 20.84 10.57 12.29
CA ASP A 95 21.49 9.36 11.81
C ASP A 95 21.77 9.45 10.31
N THR A 96 22.93 8.97 9.89
CA THR A 96 23.35 9.06 8.49
C THR A 96 23.81 7.71 7.95
N PHE A 97 23.45 7.44 6.69
CA PHE A 97 23.78 6.21 5.97
C PHE A 97 24.45 6.56 4.65
N GLU A 98 25.52 5.86 4.35
CA GLU A 98 26.28 6.05 3.12
C GLU A 98 26.23 4.80 2.24
N LEU A 99 25.51 4.89 1.14
CA LEU A 99 25.46 3.89 0.08
C LEU A 99 26.34 4.38 -1.09
N GLY A 100 27.65 4.41 -0.87
CA GLY A 100 28.61 4.97 -1.82
C GLY A 100 28.39 6.46 -2.07
N ALA A 101 27.90 6.84 -3.26
CA ALA A 101 27.61 8.25 -3.57
C ALA A 101 26.28 8.75 -2.99
N ALA A 102 25.36 7.87 -2.62
CA ALA A 102 24.13 8.25 -1.99
C ALA A 102 24.33 8.39 -0.47
N LYS A 103 24.00 9.54 0.11
CA LYS A 103 23.89 9.77 1.56
C LYS A 103 22.41 9.92 1.90
N ILE A 104 21.97 9.24 2.93
CA ILE A 104 20.63 9.36 3.52
C ILE A 104 20.81 9.87 4.95
N GLU A 105 20.06 10.91 5.34
CA GLU A 105 20.05 11.47 6.69
C GLU A 105 18.64 11.47 7.24
N VAL A 106 18.50 11.05 8.49
CA VAL A 106 17.20 10.94 9.19
C VAL A 106 16.82 12.25 9.81
N LEU A 107 15.62 12.72 9.53
CA LEU A 107 14.96 13.83 10.20
C LEU A 107 13.76 13.29 10.97
N HIS A 108 13.70 13.46 12.28
CA HIS A 108 12.51 13.16 13.06
C HIS A 108 11.45 14.24 12.80
N THR A 109 10.37 13.87 12.15
CA THR A 109 9.29 14.76 11.70
C THR A 109 7.93 14.26 12.18
N PRO A 110 7.69 14.26 13.52
CA PRO A 110 6.45 13.78 14.09
C PRO A 110 5.26 14.66 13.68
N GLY A 111 4.06 14.08 13.74
CA GLY A 111 2.81 14.73 13.38
C GLY A 111 1.77 13.72 12.93
N HIS A 112 1.94 13.12 11.74
CA HIS A 112 1.09 12.02 11.30
C HIS A 112 1.11 10.86 12.32
N THR A 113 2.30 10.45 12.72
CA THR A 113 2.53 9.62 13.91
C THR A 113 3.63 10.23 14.79
N PRO A 114 3.72 9.86 16.09
CA PRO A 114 4.80 10.34 16.96
C PRO A 114 6.19 9.92 16.50
N ASN A 115 6.28 8.86 15.74
CA ASN A 115 7.51 8.22 15.27
C ASN A 115 7.82 8.49 13.80
N SER A 116 7.11 9.38 13.14
CA SER A 116 7.34 9.72 11.75
C SER A 116 8.71 10.35 11.54
N ILE A 117 9.40 9.90 10.50
CA ILE A 117 10.66 10.45 10.02
C ILE A 117 10.55 10.87 8.56
N SER A 118 11.40 11.80 8.17
CA SER A 118 11.69 12.08 6.77
C SER A 118 13.14 11.72 6.47
N LEU A 119 13.44 11.35 5.22
CA LEU A 119 14.78 10.98 4.81
C LEU A 119 15.33 12.01 3.82
N LEU A 120 16.35 12.73 4.23
CA LEU A 120 17.05 13.70 3.41
C LEU A 120 18.13 13.01 2.58
N VAL A 121 18.06 13.13 1.26
CA VAL A 121 18.93 12.37 0.34
C VAL A 121 19.85 13.29 -0.43
N THR A 122 21.14 12.93 -0.44
CA THR A 122 22.19 13.65 -1.15
C THR A 122 22.89 12.73 -2.15
N ASP A 123 22.93 13.13 -3.42
CA ASP A 123 23.82 12.55 -4.43
C ASP A 123 25.19 13.23 -4.39
N LYS A 124 26.10 12.71 -3.56
CA LYS A 124 27.44 13.25 -3.41
C LYS A 124 28.29 13.25 -4.69
N ALA A 125 27.86 12.51 -5.73
CA ALA A 125 28.52 12.56 -7.03
C ALA A 125 28.17 13.82 -7.82
N ARG A 126 27.09 14.53 -7.46
CA ARG A 126 26.61 15.75 -8.13
C ARG A 126 26.76 16.99 -7.28
N SER A 127 26.44 16.90 -5.99
CA SER A 127 26.50 18.03 -5.05
C SER A 127 26.79 17.54 -3.64
N GLY A 128 27.34 18.41 -2.80
CA GLY A 128 27.43 18.17 -1.35
C GLY A 128 26.14 18.50 -0.61
N GLU A 129 25.18 19.13 -1.28
CA GLU A 129 23.90 19.55 -0.69
C GLU A 129 22.79 18.53 -0.98
N PRO A 130 21.81 18.40 -0.08
CA PRO A 130 20.66 17.55 -0.30
C PRO A 130 19.80 18.00 -1.50
N GLN A 131 19.31 17.04 -2.27
CA GLN A 131 18.44 17.30 -3.42
C GLN A 131 17.02 16.81 -3.21
N MET A 132 16.81 15.78 -2.38
CA MET A 132 15.52 15.14 -2.20
C MET A 132 15.18 14.95 -0.73
N LEU A 133 13.90 15.05 -0.41
CA LEU A 133 13.33 14.75 0.89
C LEU A 133 12.19 13.74 0.69
N LEU A 134 12.38 12.53 1.19
CA LEU A 134 11.31 11.56 1.30
C LEU A 134 10.55 11.88 2.58
N THR A 135 9.35 12.43 2.44
CA THR A 135 8.60 13.04 3.54
C THR A 135 7.76 12.06 4.34
N GLY A 136 7.70 10.77 3.94
CA GLY A 136 6.72 9.87 4.52
C GLY A 136 5.32 10.47 4.40
N ASP A 137 4.58 10.42 5.50
CA ASP A 137 3.24 11.01 5.62
C ASP A 137 3.23 12.37 6.35
N LEU A 138 4.37 13.07 6.35
CA LEU A 138 4.42 14.45 6.86
C LEU A 138 3.77 15.44 5.88
N LEU A 139 4.28 15.45 4.64
CA LEU A 139 3.93 16.41 3.60
C LEU A 139 3.68 15.67 2.29
N PHE A 140 2.48 15.81 1.76
CA PHE A 140 2.07 15.30 0.45
C PHE A 140 2.11 16.40 -0.62
N VAL A 141 1.92 16.01 -1.86
CA VAL A 141 1.71 16.99 -2.94
C VAL A 141 0.30 17.57 -2.82
N GLY A 142 0.21 18.81 -2.35
CA GLY A 142 -1.05 19.54 -2.16
C GLY A 142 -1.81 19.25 -0.87
N ASP A 143 -1.27 18.44 0.03
CA ASP A 143 -1.92 18.06 1.30
C ASP A 143 -0.88 17.73 2.39
N ILE A 144 -1.34 17.30 3.57
CA ILE A 144 -0.54 16.78 4.69
C ILE A 144 -1.16 15.50 5.25
N GLY A 145 -0.38 14.72 6.00
CA GLY A 145 -0.86 13.50 6.64
C GLY A 145 -1.93 13.76 7.71
N ARG A 146 -2.88 12.82 7.83
CA ARG A 146 -3.87 12.84 8.92
C ARG A 146 -3.21 12.61 10.28
N LEU A 147 -3.86 13.06 11.37
CA LEU A 147 -3.29 13.08 12.72
C LEU A 147 -3.96 12.13 13.71
N ASP A 148 -5.11 11.56 13.34
CA ASP A 148 -6.01 10.86 14.27
C ASP A 148 -5.70 9.37 14.43
N LEU A 149 -4.67 8.85 13.73
CA LEU A 149 -4.33 7.42 13.76
C LEU A 149 -3.79 6.95 15.12
N PRO A 150 -2.92 7.71 15.81
CA PRO A 150 -2.36 7.27 17.08
C PRO A 150 -3.36 7.26 18.25
N GLY A 151 -4.48 7.97 18.13
CA GLY A 151 -5.52 8.05 19.15
C GLY A 151 -5.89 9.47 19.54
N ALA A 152 -7.10 9.63 20.08
CA ALA A 152 -7.63 10.94 20.43
C ALA A 152 -6.91 11.59 21.63
N GLU A 153 -6.31 10.78 22.49
CA GLU A 153 -5.62 11.23 23.72
C GLU A 153 -4.34 12.00 23.44
N ILE A 154 -3.69 11.79 22.31
CA ILE A 154 -2.46 12.51 21.92
C ILE A 154 -2.67 13.46 20.73
N LEU A 155 -3.91 13.65 20.30
CA LEU A 155 -4.22 14.42 19.09
C LEU A 155 -3.72 15.87 19.16
N ASP A 156 -3.89 16.54 20.29
CA ASP A 156 -3.39 17.92 20.48
C ASP A 156 -1.87 18.01 20.36
N GLU A 157 -1.15 17.04 20.93
CA GLU A 157 0.31 16.91 20.79
C GLU A 157 0.71 16.68 19.33
N GLN A 158 -0.02 15.81 18.62
CA GLN A 158 0.27 15.53 17.21
C GLN A 158 0.04 16.74 16.30
N VAL A 159 -0.96 17.57 16.59
CA VAL A 159 -1.16 18.84 15.87
C VAL A 159 0.02 19.79 16.08
N GLU A 160 0.51 19.92 17.32
CA GLU A 160 1.68 20.74 17.61
C GLU A 160 2.95 20.18 16.95
N ASN A 161 3.18 18.87 17.04
CA ASN A 161 4.29 18.18 16.40
C ASN A 161 4.28 18.39 14.87
N LEU A 162 3.12 18.26 14.23
CA LEU A 162 2.97 18.47 12.80
C LEU A 162 3.30 19.93 12.41
N TYR A 163 2.80 20.87 13.18
CA TYR A 163 3.11 22.29 12.97
C TYR A 163 4.61 22.57 13.10
N GLN A 164 5.25 22.05 14.15
CA GLN A 164 6.70 22.19 14.35
C GLN A 164 7.49 21.54 13.20
N SER A 165 7.08 20.37 12.76
CA SER A 165 7.72 19.69 11.64
C SER A 165 7.61 20.48 10.33
N LEU A 166 6.40 20.97 9.99
CA LEU A 166 6.13 21.66 8.73
C LEU A 166 6.62 23.10 8.69
N TYR A 167 6.32 23.87 9.73
CA TYR A 167 6.51 25.34 9.74
C TYR A 167 7.82 25.78 10.38
N VAL A 168 8.43 24.95 11.22
CA VAL A 168 9.69 25.29 11.88
C VAL A 168 10.84 24.47 11.31
N LYS A 169 10.79 23.13 11.41
CA LYS A 169 11.90 22.28 10.96
C LYS A 169 12.14 22.36 9.45
N LEU A 170 11.08 22.27 8.64
CA LEU A 170 11.24 22.38 7.19
C LEU A 170 11.51 23.80 6.70
N ALA A 171 11.31 24.85 7.53
CA ALA A 171 11.57 26.24 7.13
C ALA A 171 13.03 26.48 6.71
N ASP A 172 13.98 25.78 7.34
CA ASP A 172 15.42 25.96 7.11
C ASP A 172 15.92 25.32 5.79
N TYR A 173 15.07 24.50 5.13
CA TYR A 173 15.45 23.82 3.89
C TYR A 173 15.12 24.65 2.65
N PRO A 174 15.94 24.56 1.59
CA PRO A 174 15.78 25.39 0.40
C PRO A 174 14.57 25.00 -0.45
N ASP A 175 14.00 25.99 -1.13
CA ASP A 175 12.82 25.83 -2.00
C ASP A 175 12.99 24.82 -3.15
N HIS A 176 14.21 24.57 -3.59
CA HIS A 176 14.51 23.63 -4.68
C HIS A 176 14.54 22.17 -4.24
N LEU A 177 14.45 21.88 -2.94
CA LEU A 177 14.44 20.51 -2.42
C LEU A 177 13.21 19.77 -2.95
N GLU A 178 13.44 18.66 -3.64
CA GLU A 178 12.39 17.83 -4.22
C GLU A 178 11.68 17.02 -3.12
N ILE A 179 10.36 16.99 -3.16
CA ILE A 179 9.50 16.29 -2.18
C ILE A 179 9.00 14.98 -2.77
N PHE A 180 9.19 13.90 -2.03
CA PHE A 180 8.78 12.54 -2.36
C PHE A 180 8.00 11.92 -1.19
N PRO A 181 6.64 12.00 -1.19
CA PRO A 181 5.80 11.50 -0.11
C PRO A 181 5.61 9.98 -0.16
N ALA A 182 5.20 9.35 0.95
CA ALA A 182 4.83 7.93 0.97
C ALA A 182 3.46 7.67 0.32
N HIS A 183 2.64 8.70 0.11
CA HIS A 183 1.33 8.55 -0.51
C HIS A 183 1.01 9.65 -1.54
N GLY A 184 0.11 9.31 -2.47
CA GLY A 184 -0.51 10.18 -3.46
C GLY A 184 -2.00 9.95 -3.57
N GLU A 185 -2.60 10.39 -4.68
CA GLU A 185 -4.03 10.27 -4.95
C GLU A 185 -4.54 8.84 -4.73
N GLY A 186 -5.65 8.72 -4.03
CA GLY A 186 -6.31 7.44 -3.71
C GLY A 186 -6.00 6.89 -2.33
N SER A 187 -4.99 7.41 -1.62
CA SER A 187 -4.72 7.01 -0.24
C SER A 187 -5.70 7.63 0.75
N LEU A 188 -5.93 6.92 1.84
CA LEU A 188 -6.77 7.35 2.96
C LEU A 188 -5.98 8.09 4.06
N CYS A 189 -4.68 8.31 3.84
CA CYS A 189 -3.79 9.02 4.77
C CYS A 189 -3.85 10.54 4.65
N GLY A 190 -4.53 11.10 3.65
CA GLY A 190 -4.78 12.54 3.46
C GLY A 190 -6.21 12.82 3.00
N ARG A 191 -6.51 14.11 2.72
CA ARG A 191 -7.86 14.56 2.35
C ARG A 191 -8.00 14.86 0.88
N GLY A 192 -6.96 15.44 0.25
CA GLY A 192 -7.02 15.97 -1.11
C GLY A 192 -5.69 15.95 -1.85
N MET A 193 -4.96 14.85 -1.77
CA MET A 193 -3.68 14.69 -2.44
C MET A 193 -3.79 14.78 -3.95
N SER A 194 -2.79 15.39 -4.57
CA SER A 194 -2.65 15.50 -6.03
C SER A 194 -2.31 14.15 -6.66
N ALA A 195 -2.69 13.96 -7.93
CA ALA A 195 -2.21 12.87 -8.76
C ALA A 195 -0.70 12.93 -9.08
N LYS A 196 -0.04 14.06 -8.79
CA LYS A 196 1.41 14.17 -8.91
C LYS A 196 2.10 13.41 -7.79
N LYS A 197 3.15 12.68 -8.13
CA LYS A 197 3.88 11.81 -7.20
C LYS A 197 5.12 12.48 -6.57
N SER A 198 5.43 13.70 -6.96
CA SER A 198 6.51 14.52 -6.43
C SER A 198 6.24 16.00 -6.61
N SER A 199 6.94 16.83 -5.87
CA SER A 199 6.85 18.29 -5.91
C SER A 199 8.19 18.90 -5.50
N THR A 200 8.22 20.19 -5.21
CA THR A 200 9.32 20.85 -4.53
C THR A 200 8.82 21.56 -3.27
N LEU A 201 9.67 21.67 -2.26
CA LEU A 201 9.32 22.34 -1.02
C LEU A 201 8.82 23.78 -1.26
N GLY A 202 9.48 24.49 -2.19
CA GLY A 202 9.07 25.86 -2.53
C GLY A 202 7.74 25.94 -3.28
N TYR A 203 7.37 24.92 -4.06
CA TYR A 203 6.03 24.87 -4.67
C TYR A 203 4.98 24.60 -3.59
N GLU A 204 5.21 23.64 -2.71
CA GLU A 204 4.27 23.32 -1.62
C GLU A 204 4.07 24.53 -0.68
N ARG A 205 5.11 25.23 -0.30
CA ARG A 205 5.00 26.47 0.51
C ARG A 205 4.07 27.53 -0.10
N ARG A 206 3.96 27.58 -1.43
CA ARG A 206 3.13 28.57 -2.14
C ARG A 206 1.76 28.06 -2.52
N ALA A 207 1.62 26.78 -2.79
CA ALA A 207 0.43 26.21 -3.42
C ALA A 207 -0.34 25.21 -2.55
N ASN A 208 0.33 24.61 -1.56
CA ASN A 208 -0.33 23.70 -0.64
C ASN A 208 -1.16 24.48 0.38
N PRO A 209 -2.50 24.31 0.40
CA PRO A 209 -3.36 25.07 1.31
C PRO A 209 -3.04 24.82 2.78
N MET A 210 -2.46 23.65 3.10
CA MET A 210 -2.11 23.27 4.47
C MET A 210 -0.82 23.94 4.98
N LEU A 211 -0.05 24.63 4.12
CA LEU A 211 1.14 25.39 4.46
C LEU A 211 0.92 26.92 4.45
N GLY A 212 -0.31 27.38 4.20
CA GLY A 212 -0.64 28.80 4.06
C GLY A 212 -1.28 29.45 5.29
N PHE A 213 -1.34 28.79 6.44
CA PHE A 213 -2.02 29.35 7.62
C PHE A 213 -1.18 30.41 8.33
N PRO A 214 -1.81 31.53 8.77
CA PRO A 214 -1.08 32.65 9.36
C PRO A 214 -0.62 32.44 10.81
N SER A 215 -1.20 31.46 11.52
CA SER A 215 -0.84 31.15 12.91
C SER A 215 -1.14 29.66 13.22
N PHE A 216 -0.55 29.21 14.34
CA PHE A 216 -0.79 27.86 14.88
C PHE A 216 -2.28 27.62 15.19
N GLU A 217 -2.97 28.61 15.77
CA GLU A 217 -4.39 28.47 16.15
C GLU A 217 -5.29 28.25 14.94
N VAL A 218 -5.02 28.96 13.82
CA VAL A 218 -5.77 28.78 12.58
C VAL A 218 -5.44 27.43 11.95
N PHE A 219 -4.18 27.03 11.91
CA PHE A 219 -3.76 25.70 11.47
C PHE A 219 -4.45 24.60 12.28
N LYS A 220 -4.37 24.69 13.64
CA LYS A 220 -5.01 23.73 14.54
C LYS A 220 -6.51 23.59 14.29
N ALA A 221 -7.20 24.73 14.18
CA ALA A 221 -8.65 24.74 13.93
C ALA A 221 -9.00 24.02 12.61
N GLU A 222 -8.22 24.23 11.55
CA GLU A 222 -8.45 23.62 10.26
C GLU A 222 -8.17 22.10 10.26
N VAL A 223 -7.00 21.68 10.76
CA VAL A 223 -6.64 20.25 10.74
C VAL A 223 -7.54 19.41 11.63
N MET A 224 -8.10 20.00 12.68
CA MET A 224 -9.06 19.33 13.58
C MET A 224 -10.51 19.42 13.10
N SER A 225 -10.82 20.19 12.07
CA SER A 225 -12.21 20.40 11.64
C SER A 225 -12.89 19.13 11.09
N ALA A 226 -12.13 18.27 10.45
CA ALA A 226 -12.62 16.99 9.94
C ALA A 226 -11.46 16.02 9.68
N PHE A 227 -11.70 14.73 9.94
CA PHE A 227 -10.82 13.65 9.55
C PHE A 227 -11.55 12.73 8.56
N PRO A 228 -10.83 12.14 7.58
CA PRO A 228 -11.38 11.07 6.75
C PRO A 228 -11.89 9.91 7.60
N VAL A 229 -12.89 9.17 7.11
CA VAL A 229 -13.35 7.96 7.79
C VAL A 229 -12.16 7.02 7.99
N ARG A 230 -12.02 6.50 9.22
CA ARG A 230 -10.96 5.54 9.54
C ARG A 230 -11.40 4.13 9.13
N PRO A 231 -10.66 3.44 8.23
CA PRO A 231 -10.93 2.06 7.88
C PRO A 231 -10.85 1.12 9.09
N LYS A 232 -11.68 0.08 9.09
CA LYS A 232 -11.65 -0.94 10.16
C LYS A 232 -10.33 -1.72 10.19
N SER A 233 -9.71 -1.90 9.01
CA SER A 233 -8.43 -2.59 8.85
C SER A 233 -7.26 -1.88 9.53
N PHE A 234 -7.26 -0.55 9.65
CA PHE A 234 -6.10 0.21 10.14
C PHE A 234 -5.57 -0.28 11.49
N SER A 235 -6.45 -0.55 12.45
CA SER A 235 -6.01 -1.04 13.76
C SER A 235 -5.39 -2.43 13.68
N HIS A 236 -5.89 -3.30 12.80
CA HIS A 236 -5.33 -4.62 12.57
C HIS A 236 -3.95 -4.52 11.90
N ILE A 237 -3.82 -3.70 10.87
CA ILE A 237 -2.56 -3.47 10.16
C ILE A 237 -1.48 -2.92 11.09
N ILE A 238 -1.81 -1.90 11.90
CA ILE A 238 -0.90 -1.36 12.92
C ILE A 238 -0.39 -2.49 13.83
N GLN A 239 -1.29 -3.36 14.33
CA GLN A 239 -0.90 -4.47 15.20
C GLN A 239 -0.03 -5.50 14.47
N THR A 240 -0.32 -5.79 13.23
CA THR A 240 0.48 -6.68 12.38
C THR A 240 1.88 -6.12 12.16
N ASN A 241 1.99 -4.84 11.80
CA ASN A 241 3.27 -4.18 11.62
C ASN A 241 4.07 -4.05 12.93
N LEU A 242 3.42 -3.95 14.09
CA LEU A 242 4.11 -3.98 15.39
C LEU A 242 4.69 -5.35 15.74
N ARG A 243 3.90 -6.40 15.53
CA ARG A 243 4.31 -7.78 15.84
C ARG A 243 5.31 -8.34 14.84
N GLY A 244 5.23 -7.85 13.62
CA GLY A 244 5.87 -8.43 12.47
C GLY A 244 4.92 -9.35 11.70
N ALA A 245 4.75 -9.06 10.42
CA ALA A 245 3.92 -9.87 9.54
C ALA A 245 4.54 -11.27 9.33
N ALA A 246 3.71 -12.30 9.27
CA ALA A 246 4.17 -13.62 8.84
C ALA A 246 4.67 -13.54 7.40
N THR A 247 5.79 -14.19 7.08
CA THR A 247 6.33 -14.22 5.72
C THR A 247 5.42 -14.99 4.77
N LEU A 248 5.40 -14.55 3.51
CA LEU A 248 4.61 -15.18 2.46
C LEU A 248 5.39 -16.36 1.88
N ASP A 249 5.11 -17.57 2.34
CA ASP A 249 5.75 -18.78 1.80
C ASP A 249 5.32 -19.09 0.36
N ALA A 250 4.10 -18.71 -0.02
CA ALA A 250 3.55 -18.80 -1.36
C ALA A 250 2.34 -17.87 -1.49
N CYS A 251 2.03 -17.46 -2.73
CA CYS A 251 0.74 -16.82 -2.97
C CYS A 251 -0.38 -17.83 -2.64
N PRO A 252 -1.34 -17.47 -1.79
CA PRO A 252 -2.43 -18.34 -1.40
C PRO A 252 -3.47 -18.58 -2.51
N ILE A 253 -3.11 -18.24 -3.74
CA ILE A 253 -3.94 -18.48 -4.93
C ILE A 253 -4.01 -19.94 -5.20
N ASP A 254 -4.98 -20.61 -4.68
CA ASP A 254 -4.88 -21.98 -4.97
C ASP A 254 -6.05 -22.66 -5.65
N LYS A 255 -7.26 -22.35 -5.40
CA LYS A 255 -8.28 -23.24 -5.96
C LYS A 255 -9.65 -22.60 -5.99
N SER A 256 -10.33 -22.77 -7.12
CA SER A 256 -11.76 -22.54 -7.19
C SER A 256 -12.48 -23.40 -6.18
N LEU A 257 -13.48 -22.80 -5.51
CA LEU A 257 -14.39 -23.55 -4.67
C LEU A 257 -15.30 -24.41 -5.55
N THR A 258 -15.47 -25.65 -5.13
CA THR A 258 -16.62 -26.40 -5.57
C THR A 258 -17.88 -25.79 -4.95
N PRO A 259 -19.07 -25.95 -5.54
CA PRO A 259 -20.31 -25.48 -4.97
C PRO A 259 -20.53 -25.91 -3.52
N LYS A 260 -20.12 -27.13 -3.18
CA LYS A 260 -20.22 -27.65 -1.81
C LYS A 260 -19.32 -26.90 -0.84
N GLN A 261 -18.07 -26.62 -1.19
CA GLN A 261 -17.16 -25.84 -0.36
C GLN A 261 -17.67 -24.41 -0.17
N PHE A 262 -18.22 -23.81 -1.23
CA PHE A 262 -18.83 -22.50 -1.15
C PHE A 262 -20.01 -22.47 -0.14
N GLU A 263 -20.91 -23.46 -0.21
CA GLU A 263 -22.04 -23.58 0.72
C GLU A 263 -21.57 -23.79 2.18
N GLU A 264 -20.54 -24.61 2.37
CA GLU A 264 -19.92 -24.85 3.68
C GLU A 264 -19.35 -23.53 4.25
N MET A 265 -18.53 -22.81 3.50
CA MET A 265 -17.94 -21.53 3.93
C MET A 265 -19.01 -20.46 4.17
N MET A 266 -20.04 -20.39 3.33
CA MET A 266 -21.18 -19.51 3.58
C MET A 266 -21.88 -19.83 4.90
N ALA A 267 -22.10 -21.11 5.17
CA ALA A 267 -22.75 -21.57 6.40
C ALA A 267 -21.89 -21.25 7.64
N ASP A 268 -20.57 -21.26 7.50
CA ASP A 268 -19.61 -20.89 8.54
C ASP A 268 -19.46 -19.37 8.71
N GLY A 269 -20.12 -18.57 7.87
CA GLY A 269 -20.20 -17.11 8.01
C GLY A 269 -19.18 -16.32 7.20
N ALA A 270 -18.58 -16.91 6.17
CA ALA A 270 -17.70 -16.18 5.26
C ALA A 270 -18.41 -14.99 4.57
N VAL A 271 -17.71 -13.88 4.42
CA VAL A 271 -18.22 -12.69 3.73
C VAL A 271 -18.00 -12.86 2.23
N ILE A 272 -19.06 -12.69 1.44
CA ILE A 272 -18.98 -12.79 -0.01
C ILE A 272 -18.78 -11.40 -0.61
N ILE A 273 -17.65 -11.18 -1.26
CA ILE A 273 -17.36 -9.99 -2.03
C ILE A 273 -17.54 -10.32 -3.51
N ASP A 274 -18.53 -9.70 -4.14
CA ASP A 274 -18.73 -9.80 -5.58
C ASP A 274 -18.00 -8.65 -6.26
N ALA A 275 -16.89 -8.97 -6.89
CA ALA A 275 -16.02 -7.99 -7.55
C ALA A 275 -16.35 -7.80 -9.04
N ARG A 276 -17.43 -8.38 -9.54
CA ARG A 276 -17.93 -8.10 -10.89
C ARG A 276 -18.46 -6.66 -10.99
N ASP A 277 -18.64 -6.18 -12.20
CA ASP A 277 -19.24 -4.87 -12.42
C ASP A 277 -20.67 -4.79 -11.82
N SER A 278 -21.10 -3.58 -11.52
CA SER A 278 -22.38 -3.35 -10.84
C SER A 278 -23.61 -3.76 -11.68
N ALA A 279 -23.51 -3.79 -13.02
CA ALA A 279 -24.60 -4.23 -13.88
C ALA A 279 -24.73 -5.77 -13.85
N ALA A 280 -23.60 -6.49 -13.89
CA ALA A 280 -23.58 -7.95 -13.73
C ALA A 280 -24.13 -8.36 -12.35
N PHE A 281 -23.70 -7.67 -11.30
CA PHE A 281 -24.21 -7.86 -9.95
C PHE A 281 -25.72 -7.57 -9.85
N GLY A 282 -26.18 -6.47 -10.43
CA GLY A 282 -27.60 -6.08 -10.46
C GLY A 282 -28.48 -7.04 -11.24
N GLY A 283 -27.93 -7.67 -12.29
CA GLY A 283 -28.64 -8.69 -13.06
C GLY A 283 -28.84 -9.98 -12.31
N PHE A 284 -27.82 -10.47 -11.63
CA PHE A 284 -27.86 -11.67 -10.79
C PHE A 284 -26.65 -11.71 -9.85
N HIS A 285 -26.88 -11.98 -8.57
CA HIS A 285 -25.83 -12.10 -7.57
C HIS A 285 -26.16 -13.14 -6.50
N ILE A 286 -25.17 -13.53 -5.73
CA ILE A 286 -25.33 -14.44 -4.60
C ILE A 286 -26.00 -13.67 -3.44
N PRO A 287 -27.07 -14.18 -2.84
CA PRO A 287 -27.69 -13.51 -1.71
C PRO A 287 -26.69 -13.19 -0.59
N SER A 288 -26.81 -12.00 -0.01
CA SER A 288 -25.93 -11.48 1.05
C SER A 288 -24.52 -11.09 0.60
N SER A 289 -24.19 -11.19 -0.68
CA SER A 289 -22.89 -10.68 -1.19
C SER A 289 -22.86 -9.15 -1.22
N ILE A 290 -21.66 -8.61 -1.05
CA ILE A 290 -21.36 -7.17 -1.13
C ILE A 290 -20.68 -6.93 -2.47
N ASN A 291 -21.24 -6.05 -3.30
CA ASN A 291 -20.59 -5.69 -4.56
C ASN A 291 -19.54 -4.59 -4.34
N ILE A 292 -18.31 -4.91 -4.65
CA ILE A 292 -17.19 -3.99 -4.71
C ILE A 292 -16.43 -4.32 -5.99
N GLY A 293 -16.63 -3.54 -7.05
CA GLY A 293 -16.05 -3.81 -8.38
C GLY A 293 -14.53 -4.03 -8.35
N PHE A 294 -14.03 -4.89 -9.25
CA PHE A 294 -12.61 -5.21 -9.37
C PHE A 294 -11.82 -4.02 -9.97
N GLU A 295 -11.73 -2.96 -9.18
CA GLU A 295 -11.05 -1.72 -9.51
C GLU A 295 -9.86 -1.48 -8.57
N LYS A 296 -9.09 -0.43 -8.86
CA LYS A 296 -7.90 -0.05 -8.06
C LYS A 296 -8.19 0.14 -6.57
N GLN A 297 -9.42 0.54 -6.21
CA GLN A 297 -9.84 0.81 -4.82
C GLN A 297 -10.45 -0.39 -4.09
N LEU A 298 -10.50 -1.57 -4.71
CA LEU A 298 -11.13 -2.76 -4.11
C LEU A 298 -10.58 -3.04 -2.70
N ALA A 299 -9.26 -2.98 -2.53
CA ALA A 299 -8.58 -3.17 -1.26
C ALA A 299 -9.09 -2.25 -0.16
N ASN A 300 -9.10 -0.95 -0.45
CA ASN A 300 -9.54 0.07 0.49
C ASN A 300 -10.99 -0.12 0.90
N TRP A 301 -11.87 -0.41 -0.08
CA TRP A 301 -13.29 -0.64 0.21
C TRP A 301 -13.52 -1.90 1.03
N VAL A 302 -12.85 -3.00 0.71
CA VAL A 302 -12.95 -4.23 1.53
C VAL A 302 -12.45 -3.95 2.95
N GLY A 303 -11.29 -3.30 3.11
CA GLY A 303 -10.75 -2.92 4.43
C GLY A 303 -11.66 -1.99 5.25
N MET A 304 -12.51 -1.19 4.57
CA MET A 304 -13.49 -0.33 5.25
C MET A 304 -14.71 -1.10 5.78
N VAL A 305 -15.22 -2.07 5.01
CA VAL A 305 -16.53 -2.65 5.28
C VAL A 305 -16.47 -4.04 5.89
N VAL A 306 -15.41 -4.81 5.61
CA VAL A 306 -15.24 -6.18 6.08
C VAL A 306 -14.46 -6.19 7.41
N ASN A 307 -14.82 -7.13 8.29
CA ASN A 307 -14.03 -7.37 9.50
C ASN A 307 -12.68 -7.99 9.09
N PRO A 308 -11.53 -7.49 9.57
CA PRO A 308 -10.20 -8.02 9.23
C PRO A 308 -10.02 -9.53 9.51
N ASN A 309 -10.77 -10.08 10.45
CA ASN A 309 -10.71 -11.51 10.80
C ASN A 309 -11.79 -12.36 10.09
N ALA A 310 -12.54 -11.81 9.15
CA ALA A 310 -13.55 -12.56 8.43
C ALA A 310 -12.91 -13.36 7.30
N GLU A 311 -13.37 -14.61 7.12
CA GLU A 311 -13.11 -15.32 5.87
C GLU A 311 -13.86 -14.64 4.72
N ILE A 312 -13.20 -14.50 3.58
CA ILE A 312 -13.76 -13.83 2.40
C ILE A 312 -13.84 -14.81 1.25
N ILE A 313 -15.01 -14.85 0.61
CA ILE A 313 -15.19 -15.47 -0.70
C ILE A 313 -15.24 -14.36 -1.74
N LEU A 314 -14.38 -14.42 -2.74
CA LEU A 314 -14.36 -13.45 -3.82
C LEU A 314 -15.01 -14.02 -5.08
N VAL A 315 -15.96 -13.28 -5.65
CA VAL A 315 -16.63 -13.60 -6.92
C VAL A 315 -16.15 -12.61 -7.97
N VAL A 316 -15.65 -13.09 -9.10
CA VAL A 316 -15.14 -12.24 -10.18
C VAL A 316 -15.39 -12.86 -11.56
N GLU A 317 -15.14 -12.10 -12.63
CA GLU A 317 -15.14 -12.58 -14.00
C GLU A 317 -13.74 -13.06 -14.42
N ILE A 318 -13.65 -14.28 -14.95
CA ILE A 318 -12.38 -14.91 -15.37
C ILE A 318 -11.59 -14.05 -16.36
N VAL A 319 -12.27 -13.35 -17.27
CA VAL A 319 -11.62 -12.58 -18.34
C VAL A 319 -10.82 -11.40 -17.80
N GLU A 320 -11.32 -10.70 -16.77
CA GLU A 320 -10.61 -9.58 -16.16
C GLU A 320 -9.36 -10.00 -15.40
N PHE A 321 -9.39 -11.18 -14.86
CA PHE A 321 -8.30 -11.73 -14.08
C PHE A 321 -7.14 -12.24 -14.94
N LEU A 322 -7.41 -13.08 -15.92
CA LEU A 322 -6.36 -13.61 -16.80
C LEU A 322 -5.64 -12.47 -17.54
N GLY A 323 -6.38 -11.43 -17.96
CA GLY A 323 -5.78 -10.26 -18.59
C GLY A 323 -4.84 -9.46 -17.68
N ARG A 324 -5.10 -9.41 -16.38
CA ARG A 324 -4.22 -8.71 -15.41
C ARG A 324 -3.05 -9.57 -14.93
N LEU A 325 -3.21 -10.87 -14.86
CA LEU A 325 -2.10 -11.82 -14.64
C LEU A 325 -1.09 -11.80 -15.78
N GLU A 326 -1.55 -11.71 -17.04
CA GLU A 326 -0.66 -11.58 -18.20
C GLU A 326 0.14 -10.27 -18.15
N ILE A 327 -0.47 -9.16 -17.77
CA ILE A 327 0.22 -7.86 -17.64
C ILE A 327 1.27 -7.88 -16.52
N SER A 328 1.01 -8.53 -15.39
CA SER A 328 2.01 -8.65 -14.32
C SER A 328 3.16 -9.60 -14.68
N HIS A 329 2.93 -10.58 -15.57
CA HIS A 329 3.97 -11.47 -16.10
C HIS A 329 4.79 -10.85 -17.24
N GLU A 330 4.21 -9.97 -18.06
CA GLU A 330 4.92 -9.29 -19.15
C GLU A 330 5.91 -8.23 -18.65
N LEU A 331 5.66 -7.64 -17.47
CA LEU A 331 6.58 -6.68 -16.83
C LEU A 331 7.77 -7.35 -16.12
N GLY A 332 7.77 -8.66 -15.97
CA GLY A 332 8.83 -9.46 -15.33
C GLY A 332 9.63 -10.31 -16.31
N GLY A 333 10.36 -9.68 -17.24
CA GLY A 333 11.41 -10.17 -18.12
C GLY A 333 11.57 -11.69 -18.34
N GLY A 334 11.18 -12.18 -19.51
CA GLY A 334 11.56 -13.48 -20.02
C GLY A 334 10.38 -14.33 -20.48
N VAL A 335 9.90 -14.04 -21.68
CA VAL A 335 8.92 -14.84 -22.40
C VAL A 335 9.39 -16.29 -22.51
N ARG A 336 8.87 -17.18 -21.68
CA ARG A 336 8.65 -18.56 -22.08
C ARG A 336 7.20 -18.68 -22.49
N GLN A 337 6.97 -18.74 -23.80
CA GLN A 337 5.68 -19.12 -24.36
C GLN A 337 5.24 -20.47 -23.77
N LEU A 338 4.34 -20.42 -22.81
CA LEU A 338 3.43 -21.52 -22.50
C LEU A 338 2.13 -21.24 -23.24
N SER A 339 2.20 -21.34 -24.57
CA SER A 339 1.01 -21.48 -25.41
C SER A 339 0.47 -22.90 -25.27
N GLN A 340 -0.14 -23.22 -24.17
CA GLN A 340 -1.16 -24.25 -24.16
C GLN A 340 -2.48 -23.58 -24.50
N ARG A 341 -2.93 -23.78 -25.74
CA ARG A 341 -4.29 -23.50 -26.18
C ARG A 341 -5.24 -24.25 -25.25
N VAL A 342 -5.80 -23.59 -24.26
CA VAL A 342 -6.94 -24.11 -23.53
C VAL A 342 -8.13 -24.04 -24.49
N GLN A 343 -8.65 -25.19 -24.87
CA GLN A 343 -9.84 -25.27 -25.70
C GLN A 343 -11.04 -24.74 -24.89
N PRO A 344 -11.96 -23.93 -25.47
CA PRO A 344 -13.07 -23.28 -24.77
C PRO A 344 -14.13 -24.22 -24.16
N THR A 345 -13.98 -25.50 -24.27
CA THR A 345 -15.03 -26.49 -23.94
C THR A 345 -14.86 -27.20 -22.59
N GLN A 346 -13.94 -26.77 -21.73
CA GLN A 346 -13.72 -27.38 -20.39
C GLN A 346 -13.80 -26.40 -19.23
N PHE A 347 -14.61 -25.37 -19.31
CA PHE A 347 -14.84 -24.49 -18.18
C PHE A 347 -16.01 -25.00 -17.35
N PHE A 348 -15.71 -25.60 -16.21
CA PHE A 348 -16.67 -25.91 -15.17
C PHE A 348 -16.83 -24.70 -14.25
N ASN A 349 -18.08 -24.43 -13.87
CA ASN A 349 -18.43 -23.44 -12.85
C ASN A 349 -17.71 -23.74 -11.54
N GLY A 350 -16.85 -22.87 -11.10
CA GLY A 350 -16.10 -23.01 -9.85
C GLY A 350 -16.15 -21.74 -9.00
N VAL A 351 -16.30 -21.92 -7.71
CA VAL A 351 -16.27 -20.90 -6.67
C VAL A 351 -15.04 -21.17 -5.80
N PHE A 352 -14.25 -20.16 -5.43
CA PHE A 352 -12.94 -20.34 -4.80
C PHE A 352 -12.88 -19.86 -3.33
N PRO A 353 -12.23 -20.57 -2.40
CA PRO A 353 -12.01 -20.06 -1.05
C PRO A 353 -10.78 -19.17 -0.95
N LEU A 354 -10.93 -18.16 -0.14
CA LEU A 354 -9.85 -17.38 0.39
C LEU A 354 -9.63 -17.82 1.84
N HIS A 355 -8.54 -18.54 2.14
CA HIS A 355 -8.12 -18.69 3.52
C HIS A 355 -7.48 -17.39 3.96
N VAL A 356 -8.04 -16.76 4.98
CA VAL A 356 -7.44 -15.59 5.61
C VAL A 356 -6.21 -16.04 6.39
N VAL A 357 -5.04 -15.71 5.88
CA VAL A 357 -3.85 -15.55 6.70
C VAL A 357 -3.95 -14.13 7.26
N ASP A 358 -3.42 -13.84 8.42
CA ASP A 358 -3.60 -12.61 9.22
C ASP A 358 -3.38 -11.23 8.53
N ASP A 359 -3.30 -11.16 7.19
CA ASP A 359 -2.99 -9.95 6.44
C ASP A 359 -3.92 -9.72 5.24
N LEU A 360 -5.00 -8.98 5.44
CA LEU A 360 -5.95 -8.62 4.38
C LEU A 360 -5.30 -7.92 3.17
N GLU A 361 -4.19 -7.23 3.37
CA GLU A 361 -3.47 -6.49 2.33
C GLU A 361 -2.60 -7.34 1.42
N VAL A 362 -2.05 -8.42 1.94
CA VAL A 362 -1.31 -9.40 1.16
C VAL A 362 -2.21 -10.00 0.07
N TRP A 363 -3.49 -10.11 0.37
CA TRP A 363 -4.50 -10.68 -0.51
C TRP A 363 -4.91 -9.76 -1.64
N LEU A 364 -4.90 -8.46 -1.42
CA LEU A 364 -5.37 -7.50 -2.39
C LEU A 364 -4.33 -7.16 -3.47
N GLY A 365 -3.06 -7.47 -3.25
CA GLY A 365 -2.04 -7.52 -4.30
C GLY A 365 -2.09 -8.79 -5.17
N TRP A 366 -2.84 -9.83 -4.73
CA TRP A 366 -2.86 -11.17 -5.33
C TRP A 366 -4.26 -11.80 -5.36
N LEU A 367 -5.26 -11.02 -5.58
CA LEU A 367 -6.67 -11.38 -5.47
C LEU A 367 -7.15 -12.41 -6.50
N ILE A 368 -7.94 -13.42 -6.09
CA ILE A 368 -8.48 -14.52 -6.91
C ILE A 368 -9.93 -14.86 -6.58
N ILE A 369 -10.53 -15.55 -7.37
CA ILE A 369 -11.46 -15.45 -8.46
C ILE A 369 -12.35 -16.68 -8.56
N ALA A 370 -13.64 -16.46 -8.59
CA ALA A 370 -14.62 -17.43 -9.01
C ALA A 370 -15.42 -16.93 -10.21
N ASP A 371 -15.52 -17.74 -11.25
CA ASP A 371 -16.47 -17.53 -12.33
C ASP A 371 -17.82 -18.13 -11.95
N VAL A 372 -18.86 -17.32 -11.94
CA VAL A 372 -20.23 -17.78 -11.93
C VAL A 372 -20.76 -17.68 -13.34
N SER A 373 -20.37 -18.60 -14.21
CA SER A 373 -21.08 -18.77 -15.46
C SER A 373 -22.47 -19.31 -15.12
N VAL A 374 -23.48 -18.48 -15.29
CA VAL A 374 -24.88 -18.85 -15.13
C VAL A 374 -25.18 -19.99 -16.09
N ALA A 375 -25.39 -21.19 -15.57
CA ALA A 375 -26.12 -22.20 -16.29
C ALA A 375 -27.52 -21.60 -16.54
N GLY A 376 -27.83 -21.38 -17.80
CA GLY A 376 -29.19 -20.96 -18.18
C GLY A 376 -30.21 -21.88 -17.54
N PRO A 377 -31.43 -21.39 -17.27
CA PRO A 377 -32.43 -22.17 -16.59
C PRO A 377 -32.62 -23.52 -17.30
N PRO A 378 -32.79 -24.62 -16.57
CA PRO A 378 -33.05 -25.90 -17.20
C PRO A 378 -34.28 -25.76 -18.09
N HIS A 379 -34.16 -26.12 -19.36
CA HIS A 379 -35.28 -26.22 -20.27
C HIS A 379 -36.35 -27.06 -19.61
N ARG A 380 -37.45 -26.43 -19.20
CA ARG A 380 -38.70 -27.14 -18.96
C ARG A 380 -39.27 -27.48 -20.32
N PRO A 381 -39.52 -28.74 -20.62
CA PRO A 381 -40.43 -29.06 -21.71
C PRO A 381 -41.82 -28.78 -21.17
N ASP A 382 -42.48 -27.89 -21.79
CA ASP A 382 -43.94 -27.67 -21.83
C ASP A 382 -44.26 -26.19 -21.62
N GLY A 383 -44.78 -25.67 -22.74
CA GLY A 383 -45.19 -24.30 -22.86
C GLY A 383 -46.35 -23.94 -21.95
N VAL A 384 -46.33 -22.74 -21.49
CA VAL A 384 -47.46 -21.79 -21.48
C VAL A 384 -46.88 -20.39 -21.33
N VAL A 385 -47.10 -19.61 -22.37
CA VAL A 385 -46.96 -18.15 -22.38
C VAL A 385 -48.18 -17.57 -21.63
N SER A 386 -47.94 -16.63 -20.70
CA SER A 386 -48.88 -15.50 -20.54
C SER A 386 -48.23 -14.42 -19.65
N PHE A 387 -48.06 -13.26 -20.30
CA PHE A 387 -47.96 -11.86 -19.89
C PHE A 387 -47.15 -11.51 -18.62
#